data_44eda74a2bdb7332d4ead110c73faeae
#
_entry.id   44eda74a2bdb7332d4ead110c73faeae
#
_cell.length_a   1.000
_cell.length_b   1.000
_cell.length_c   1.000
_cell.angle_alpha   90.00
_cell.angle_beta   90.00
_cell.angle_gamma   90.00
#
_symmetry.space_group_name_H-M   'P 1'
#
loop_
_entity.id
_entity.type
_entity.pdbx_description
1 polymer ?
#
loop_
_entity_poly.entity_id
_entity_poly.type
_entity_poly.pdbx_seq_one_letter_code
_entity_poly.pdbx_strand_id
1 'polypeptide(L)'
;MLFRSPDNSKSRGQYLPMLEMAVDEEPFNARNLYYYARELFFHKDYLAAKLVFEEYLKYTKYPGEKSYALRYLAKCDPHNAEKHLKESIKTLYCREGVLALANHYYITKEWKKCFKVSLEAMQIKTRLNDFMSEEWAYGPMAYDLAAISAWQLEQWDDALRYGEMALEMSPNDERFINNVKFYRSKVDELHLRSDGG
;
A
#
# COMPACT_ATOMS: atom_id res chain seq x y z
N MET A 1 -3.30 20.52 -25.26
CA MET A 1 -4.18 20.46 -24.08
C MET A 1 -3.30 20.41 -22.87
N LEU A 2 -3.12 21.54 -22.17
CA LEU A 2 -2.22 21.64 -21.01
C LEU A 2 -2.87 20.89 -19.83
N PHE A 3 -2.26 19.81 -19.39
CA PHE A 3 -2.58 19.20 -18.11
C PHE A 3 -2.21 20.22 -17.02
N ARG A 4 -3.22 20.89 -16.48
CA ARG A 4 -3.06 21.67 -15.25
C ARG A 4 -2.67 20.69 -14.14
N SER A 5 -1.52 20.92 -13.52
CA SER A 5 -1.19 20.32 -12.23
C SER A 5 -2.39 20.49 -11.30
N PRO A 6 -2.78 19.46 -10.52
CA PRO A 6 -3.85 19.64 -9.55
C PRO A 6 -3.47 20.81 -8.65
N ASP A 7 -4.31 21.83 -8.64
CA ASP A 7 -4.15 22.99 -7.79
C ASP A 7 -4.34 22.54 -6.33
N ASN A 8 -3.24 22.22 -5.68
CA ASN A 8 -3.22 21.82 -4.27
C ASN A 8 -3.69 22.96 -3.31
N SER A 9 -3.91 24.17 -3.83
CA SER A 9 -4.40 25.30 -3.05
C SER A 9 -5.93 25.25 -2.86
N LYS A 10 -6.67 24.51 -3.70
CA LYS A 10 -8.08 24.26 -3.46
C LYS A 10 -8.20 23.21 -2.37
N SER A 11 -8.47 23.65 -1.16
CA SER A 11 -8.64 22.74 -0.03
C SER A 11 -9.72 21.70 -0.36
N ARG A 12 -9.40 20.42 -0.26
CA ARG A 12 -10.36 19.31 -0.42
C ARG A 12 -11.61 19.51 0.45
N GLY A 13 -11.50 20.28 1.55
CA GLY A 13 -12.59 20.69 2.43
C GLY A 13 -13.79 21.35 1.75
N GLN A 14 -13.65 21.89 0.56
CA GLN A 14 -14.76 22.49 -0.18
C GLN A 14 -15.74 21.44 -0.71
N TYR A 15 -15.31 20.21 -0.92
CA TYR A 15 -16.15 19.14 -1.47
C TYR A 15 -16.93 18.36 -0.41
N LEU A 16 -16.47 18.39 0.85
CA LEU A 16 -17.08 17.60 1.92
C LEU A 16 -18.57 17.92 2.14
N PRO A 17 -18.98 19.21 2.29
CA PRO A 17 -20.40 19.55 2.45
C PRO A 17 -21.28 19.17 1.24
N MET A 18 -20.71 19.27 0.02
CA MET A 18 -21.45 18.89 -1.19
C MET A 18 -21.65 17.37 -1.28
N LEU A 19 -20.65 16.58 -0.86
CA LEU A 19 -20.76 15.12 -0.84
C LEU A 19 -21.69 14.65 0.28
N GLU A 20 -21.68 15.31 1.42
CA GLU A 20 -22.62 15.07 2.50
C GLU A 20 -24.06 15.28 2.03
N MET A 21 -24.36 16.43 1.41
CA MET A 21 -25.67 16.67 0.82
C MET A 21 -26.06 15.62 -0.22
N ALA A 22 -25.14 15.22 -1.10
CA ALA A 22 -25.40 14.19 -2.11
C ALA A 22 -25.71 12.81 -1.49
N VAL A 23 -25.11 12.48 -0.34
CA VAL A 23 -25.43 11.27 0.41
C VAL A 23 -26.78 11.40 1.13
N ASP A 24 -27.12 12.57 1.65
CA ASP A 24 -28.44 12.81 2.28
C ASP A 24 -29.56 12.71 1.26
N GLU A 25 -29.37 13.21 0.05
CA GLU A 25 -30.33 13.12 -1.04
C GLU A 25 -30.46 11.69 -1.60
N GLU A 26 -29.35 10.96 -1.71
CA GLU A 26 -29.30 9.60 -2.26
C GLU A 26 -28.51 8.65 -1.34
N PRO A 27 -29.07 8.22 -0.19
CA PRO A 27 -28.32 7.47 0.84
C PRO A 27 -27.76 6.11 0.40
N PHE A 28 -28.31 5.53 -0.67
CA PHE A 28 -27.90 4.22 -1.19
C PHE A 28 -27.10 4.29 -2.49
N ASN A 29 -26.74 5.50 -2.92
CA ASN A 29 -25.91 5.70 -4.10
C ASN A 29 -24.46 5.37 -3.78
N ALA A 30 -24.01 4.20 -4.27
CA ALA A 30 -22.66 3.74 -4.02
C ALA A 30 -21.57 4.75 -4.43
N ARG A 31 -21.77 5.48 -5.53
CA ARG A 31 -20.80 6.48 -5.99
C ARG A 31 -20.67 7.65 -5.00
N ASN A 32 -21.78 8.18 -4.51
CA ASN A 32 -21.80 9.28 -3.55
C ASN A 32 -21.13 8.83 -2.23
N LEU A 33 -21.48 7.64 -1.72
CA LEU A 33 -20.88 7.05 -0.53
C LEU A 33 -19.37 6.87 -0.69
N TYR A 34 -18.90 6.37 -1.84
CA TYR A 34 -17.47 6.16 -2.09
C TYR A 34 -16.67 7.47 -2.02
N TYR A 35 -17.13 8.51 -2.72
CA TYR A 35 -16.43 9.79 -2.73
C TYR A 35 -16.50 10.48 -1.37
N TYR A 36 -17.63 10.42 -0.67
CA TYR A 36 -17.78 10.97 0.66
C TYR A 36 -16.85 10.30 1.67
N ALA A 37 -16.81 8.96 1.70
CA ALA A 37 -15.90 8.22 2.55
C ALA A 37 -14.42 8.56 2.29
N ARG A 38 -14.04 8.73 1.02
CA ARG A 38 -12.67 9.17 0.65
C ARG A 38 -12.35 10.56 1.16
N GLU A 39 -13.26 11.51 1.01
CA GLU A 39 -13.01 12.88 1.51
C GLU A 39 -12.91 12.89 3.04
N LEU A 40 -13.77 12.19 3.76
CA LEU A 40 -13.64 12.00 5.22
C LEU A 40 -12.27 11.42 5.59
N PHE A 41 -11.81 10.40 4.86
CA PHE A 41 -10.48 9.82 5.07
C PHE A 41 -9.36 10.86 4.90
N PHE A 42 -9.39 11.67 3.85
CA PHE A 42 -8.40 12.70 3.60
C PHE A 42 -8.47 13.86 4.60
N HIS A 43 -9.65 14.10 5.17
CA HIS A 43 -9.85 14.99 6.31
C HIS A 43 -9.40 14.39 7.65
N LYS A 44 -8.91 13.14 7.64
CA LYS A 44 -8.47 12.38 8.83
C LYS A 44 -9.61 12.07 9.80
N ASP A 45 -10.86 12.19 9.39
CA ASP A 45 -12.00 11.65 10.13
C ASP A 45 -12.15 10.16 9.82
N TYR A 46 -11.25 9.37 10.38
CA TYR A 46 -11.17 7.94 10.11
C TYR A 46 -12.38 7.17 10.66
N LEU A 47 -13.02 7.68 11.72
CA LEU A 47 -14.20 7.03 12.28
C LEU A 47 -15.40 7.19 11.34
N ALA A 48 -15.70 8.40 10.91
CA ALA A 48 -16.78 8.65 9.94
C ALA A 48 -16.47 7.96 8.60
N ALA A 49 -15.24 8.05 8.11
CA ALA A 49 -14.79 7.36 6.90
C ALA A 49 -15.04 5.85 6.97
N LYS A 50 -14.72 5.21 8.10
CA LYS A 50 -14.99 3.78 8.32
C LYS A 50 -16.47 3.47 8.14
N LEU A 51 -17.35 4.18 8.83
CA LEU A 51 -18.79 3.94 8.78
C LEU A 51 -19.34 4.08 7.37
N VAL A 52 -18.92 5.12 6.64
CA VAL A 52 -19.40 5.36 5.27
C VAL A 52 -18.80 4.33 4.30
N PHE A 53 -17.55 3.87 4.45
CA PHE A 53 -17.01 2.76 3.66
C PHE A 53 -17.74 1.45 3.93
N GLU A 54 -18.08 1.14 5.17
CA GLU A 54 -18.88 -0.05 5.53
C GLU A 54 -20.27 0.01 4.88
N GLU A 55 -20.90 1.18 4.85
CA GLU A 55 -22.17 1.39 4.14
C GLU A 55 -22.01 1.22 2.62
N TYR A 56 -21.01 1.87 2.02
CA TYR A 56 -20.66 1.74 0.61
C TYR A 56 -20.53 0.27 0.16
N LEU A 57 -19.87 -0.56 0.96
CA LEU A 57 -19.64 -1.97 0.63
C LEU A 57 -20.91 -2.80 0.46
N LYS A 58 -22.06 -2.34 0.97
CA LYS A 58 -23.35 -3.01 0.81
C LYS A 58 -23.95 -2.82 -0.58
N TYR A 59 -23.61 -1.72 -1.26
CA TYR A 59 -24.26 -1.31 -2.53
C TYR A 59 -23.35 -1.42 -3.74
N THR A 60 -22.03 -1.43 -3.54
CA THR A 60 -21.08 -1.48 -4.66
C THR A 60 -21.10 -2.83 -5.38
N LYS A 61 -21.08 -2.77 -6.73
CA LYS A 61 -20.97 -3.93 -7.61
C LYS A 61 -19.65 -3.96 -8.39
N TYR A 62 -18.87 -2.86 -8.33
CA TYR A 62 -17.64 -2.73 -9.10
C TYR A 62 -16.43 -3.24 -8.30
N PRO A 63 -15.78 -4.36 -8.75
CA PRO A 63 -14.70 -4.99 -7.97
C PRO A 63 -13.49 -4.08 -7.76
N GLY A 64 -13.15 -3.24 -8.74
CA GLY A 64 -12.01 -2.31 -8.64
C GLY A 64 -12.17 -1.32 -7.50
N GLU A 65 -13.28 -0.56 -7.48
CA GLU A 65 -13.58 0.37 -6.38
C GLU A 65 -13.75 -0.35 -5.05
N LYS A 66 -14.40 -1.52 -5.05
CA LYS A 66 -14.58 -2.32 -3.84
C LYS A 66 -13.24 -2.70 -3.22
N SER A 67 -12.31 -3.22 -4.02
CA SER A 67 -10.97 -3.56 -3.57
C SER A 67 -10.23 -2.33 -3.03
N TYR A 68 -10.37 -1.18 -3.70
CA TYR A 68 -9.74 0.07 -3.29
C TYR A 68 -10.34 0.60 -1.98
N ALA A 69 -11.67 0.60 -1.85
CA ALA A 69 -12.36 0.99 -0.61
C ALA A 69 -11.95 0.12 0.58
N LEU A 70 -11.78 -1.20 0.39
CA LEU A 70 -11.29 -2.11 1.43
C LEU A 70 -9.88 -1.77 1.88
N ARG A 71 -9.01 -1.27 0.99
CA ARG A 71 -7.67 -0.77 1.35
C ARG A 71 -7.73 0.52 2.19
N TYR A 72 -8.68 1.42 1.91
CA TYR A 72 -8.95 2.58 2.78
C TYR A 72 -9.52 2.17 4.13
N LEU A 73 -10.48 1.25 4.10
CA LEU A 73 -11.09 0.73 5.32
C LEU A 73 -10.07 0.09 6.26
N ALA A 74 -9.09 -0.63 5.70
CA ALA A 74 -7.98 -1.18 6.47
C ALA A 74 -7.14 -0.11 7.21
N LYS A 75 -7.04 1.09 6.64
CA LYS A 75 -6.34 2.23 7.28
C LYS A 75 -7.22 2.90 8.34
N CYS A 76 -8.54 2.87 8.19
CA CYS A 76 -9.49 3.42 9.15
C CYS A 76 -9.78 2.48 10.33
N ASP A 77 -9.56 1.17 10.13
CA ASP A 77 -9.84 0.11 11.11
C ASP A 77 -8.62 -0.78 11.33
N PRO A 78 -7.59 -0.31 12.07
CA PRO A 78 -6.35 -1.04 12.26
C PRO A 78 -6.53 -2.44 12.88
N HIS A 79 -7.53 -2.62 13.75
CA HIS A 79 -7.82 -3.90 14.39
C HIS A 79 -8.28 -4.99 13.41
N ASN A 80 -8.96 -4.60 12.33
CA ASN A 80 -9.44 -5.50 11.29
C ASN A 80 -8.68 -5.34 9.97
N ALA A 81 -7.56 -4.62 9.95
CA ALA A 81 -6.84 -4.26 8.74
C ALA A 81 -6.45 -5.48 7.89
N GLU A 82 -5.91 -6.53 8.51
CA GLU A 82 -5.55 -7.79 7.82
C GLU A 82 -6.76 -8.42 7.14
N LYS A 83 -7.92 -8.45 7.81
CA LYS A 83 -9.17 -9.00 7.25
C LYS A 83 -9.61 -8.19 6.02
N HIS A 84 -9.63 -6.87 6.13
CA HIS A 84 -10.03 -5.99 5.02
C HIS A 84 -9.07 -6.11 3.83
N LEU A 85 -7.76 -6.19 4.06
CA LEU A 85 -6.77 -6.35 3.01
C LEU A 85 -6.86 -7.71 2.31
N LYS A 86 -7.10 -8.79 3.06
CA LYS A 86 -7.36 -10.11 2.48
C LYS A 86 -8.64 -10.14 1.64
N GLU A 87 -9.70 -9.48 2.10
CA GLU A 87 -10.94 -9.37 1.31
C GLU A 87 -10.73 -8.49 0.07
N SER A 88 -9.90 -7.44 0.14
CA SER A 88 -9.50 -6.64 -1.01
C SER A 88 -8.84 -7.51 -2.09
N ILE A 89 -7.86 -8.33 -1.70
CA ILE A 89 -7.14 -9.24 -2.61
C ILE A 89 -8.09 -10.29 -3.20
N LYS A 90 -9.01 -10.85 -2.41
CA LYS A 90 -10.02 -11.79 -2.87
C LYS A 90 -11.01 -11.15 -3.85
N THR A 91 -11.35 -9.88 -3.63
CA THR A 91 -12.27 -9.12 -4.50
C THR A 91 -11.62 -8.83 -5.85
N LEU A 92 -10.36 -8.40 -5.83
CA LEU A 92 -9.56 -8.13 -7.01
C LEU A 92 -8.09 -8.43 -6.72
N TYR A 93 -7.58 -9.50 -7.31
CA TYR A 93 -6.17 -9.85 -7.18
C TYR A 93 -5.31 -8.90 -8.00
N CYS A 94 -4.63 -7.97 -7.34
CA CYS A 94 -3.77 -6.97 -7.94
C CYS A 94 -2.56 -6.66 -7.05
N ARG A 95 -1.52 -6.10 -7.66
CA ARG A 95 -0.26 -5.81 -6.96
C ARG A 95 -0.47 -4.81 -5.81
N GLU A 96 -1.31 -3.82 -6.00
CA GLU A 96 -1.65 -2.80 -5.00
C GLU A 96 -2.25 -3.41 -3.73
N GLY A 97 -3.18 -4.37 -3.89
CA GLY A 97 -3.81 -5.06 -2.76
C GLY A 97 -2.81 -5.92 -1.99
N VAL A 98 -2.01 -6.71 -2.72
CA VAL A 98 -0.99 -7.59 -2.14
C VAL A 98 0.09 -6.76 -1.42
N LEU A 99 0.53 -5.67 -2.03
CA LEU A 99 1.55 -4.80 -1.44
C LEU A 99 1.02 -4.02 -0.22
N ALA A 100 -0.26 -3.65 -0.22
CA ALA A 100 -0.89 -3.07 0.96
C ALA A 100 -0.90 -4.06 2.15
N LEU A 101 -1.12 -5.35 1.89
CA LEU A 101 -1.03 -6.40 2.91
C LEU A 101 0.41 -6.61 3.38
N ALA A 102 1.40 -6.58 2.48
CA ALA A 102 2.81 -6.63 2.86
C ALA A 102 3.19 -5.47 3.78
N ASN A 103 2.75 -4.25 3.45
CA ASN A 103 2.98 -3.07 4.28
C ASN A 103 2.30 -3.17 5.66
N HIS A 104 1.11 -3.76 5.73
CA HIS A 104 0.47 -4.05 7.02
C HIS A 104 1.34 -4.97 7.88
N TYR A 105 1.85 -6.08 7.32
CA TYR A 105 2.74 -6.98 8.05
C TYR A 105 4.08 -6.35 8.43
N TYR A 106 4.58 -5.40 7.64
CA TYR A 106 5.73 -4.58 8.01
C TYR A 106 5.44 -3.73 9.27
N ILE A 107 4.30 -3.04 9.29
CA ILE A 107 3.89 -2.20 10.43
C ILE A 107 3.67 -3.04 11.70
N THR A 108 3.10 -4.22 11.56
CA THR A 108 2.86 -5.16 12.67
C THR A 108 4.08 -6.01 13.01
N LYS A 109 5.21 -5.83 12.31
CA LYS A 109 6.47 -6.57 12.49
C LYS A 109 6.35 -8.08 12.29
N GLU A 110 5.40 -8.50 11.47
CA GLU A 110 5.21 -9.90 11.11
C GLU A 110 6.13 -10.29 9.94
N TRP A 111 7.44 -10.28 10.18
CA TRP A 111 8.49 -10.31 9.17
C TRP A 111 8.37 -11.45 8.18
N LYS A 112 8.08 -12.68 8.65
CA LYS A 112 7.90 -13.86 7.78
C LYS A 112 6.75 -13.67 6.79
N LYS A 113 5.61 -13.10 7.25
CA LYS A 113 4.46 -12.82 6.38
C LYS A 113 4.78 -11.67 5.44
N CYS A 114 5.42 -10.60 5.95
CA CYS A 114 5.83 -9.46 5.14
C CYS A 114 6.73 -9.89 4.00
N PHE A 115 7.78 -10.67 4.27
CA PHE A 115 8.69 -11.18 3.27
C PHE A 115 7.96 -11.99 2.19
N LYS A 116 7.17 -12.98 2.61
CA LYS A 116 6.41 -13.84 1.69
C LYS A 116 5.49 -13.02 0.77
N VAL A 117 4.71 -12.10 1.33
CA VAL A 117 3.73 -11.31 0.58
C VAL A 117 4.41 -10.26 -0.31
N SER A 118 5.58 -9.74 0.09
CA SER A 118 6.40 -8.87 -0.76
C SER A 118 6.90 -9.61 -2.01
N LEU A 119 7.36 -10.86 -1.85
CA LEU A 119 7.75 -11.70 -2.99
C LEU A 119 6.56 -11.97 -3.92
N GLU A 120 5.38 -12.24 -3.36
CA GLU A 120 4.15 -12.43 -4.13
C GLU A 120 3.82 -11.16 -4.94
N ALA A 121 3.89 -9.98 -4.33
CA ALA A 121 3.65 -8.71 -5.02
C ALA A 121 4.59 -8.49 -6.22
N MET A 122 5.86 -8.92 -6.11
CA MET A 122 6.85 -8.82 -7.19
C MET A 122 6.49 -9.67 -8.40
N GLN A 123 5.76 -10.77 -8.23
CA GLN A 123 5.35 -11.65 -9.34
C GLN A 123 4.21 -11.04 -10.17
N ILE A 124 3.44 -10.11 -9.60
CA ILE A 124 2.33 -9.46 -10.30
C ILE A 124 2.88 -8.35 -11.18
N LYS A 125 3.09 -8.65 -12.47
CA LYS A 125 3.65 -7.69 -13.45
C LYS A 125 2.57 -6.90 -14.19
N THR A 126 1.37 -7.48 -14.31
CA THR A 126 0.27 -6.87 -15.04
C THR A 126 -0.30 -5.73 -14.23
N ARG A 127 -0.33 -4.53 -14.85
CA ARG A 127 -1.07 -3.39 -14.31
C ARG A 127 -2.53 -3.51 -14.68
N LEU A 128 -3.39 -3.11 -13.76
CA LEU A 128 -4.79 -2.93 -14.10
C LEU A 128 -4.90 -1.77 -15.09
N ASN A 129 -5.58 -2.01 -16.20
CA ASN A 129 -5.91 -0.94 -17.16
C ASN A 129 -7.13 -0.16 -16.66
N ASP A 130 -7.01 0.43 -15.49
CA ASP A 130 -8.07 1.04 -14.72
C ASP A 130 -7.53 2.27 -13.98
N PHE A 131 -8.41 3.23 -13.71
CA PHE A 131 -8.10 4.42 -12.90
C PHE A 131 -7.76 4.07 -11.42
N MET A 132 -7.97 2.83 -11.01
CA MET A 132 -7.58 2.30 -9.69
C MET A 132 -6.14 1.79 -9.63
N SER A 133 -5.42 1.74 -10.75
CA SER A 133 -4.00 1.40 -10.76
C SER A 133 -3.18 2.52 -10.13
N GLU A 134 -2.32 2.18 -9.19
CA GLU A 134 -1.51 3.13 -8.43
C GLU A 134 -0.03 2.94 -8.73
N GLU A 135 0.62 3.98 -9.24
CA GLU A 135 2.03 3.96 -9.66
C GLU A 135 2.98 3.49 -8.55
N TRP A 136 2.72 3.88 -7.30
CA TRP A 136 3.55 3.52 -6.15
C TRP A 136 3.72 2.00 -5.96
N ALA A 137 2.73 1.21 -6.36
CA ALA A 137 2.80 -0.25 -6.21
C ALA A 137 3.81 -0.90 -7.16
N TYR A 138 4.16 -0.21 -8.24
CA TYR A 138 5.11 -0.70 -9.26
C TYR A 138 6.52 -0.13 -9.10
N GLY A 139 6.72 0.68 -8.06
CA GLY A 139 8.01 1.21 -7.63
C GLY A 139 8.80 0.24 -6.74
N PRO A 140 9.83 0.76 -6.04
CA PRO A 140 10.77 -0.04 -5.25
C PRO A 140 10.19 -0.66 -3.98
N MET A 141 8.97 -0.29 -3.57
CA MET A 141 8.41 -0.63 -2.26
C MET A 141 8.36 -2.15 -1.97
N ALA A 142 8.04 -2.98 -2.98
CA ALA A 142 7.99 -4.43 -2.77
C ALA A 142 9.37 -4.99 -2.43
N TYR A 143 10.40 -4.51 -3.11
CA TYR A 143 11.79 -4.91 -2.88
C TYR A 143 12.32 -4.41 -1.54
N ASP A 144 12.01 -3.17 -1.18
CA ASP A 144 12.38 -2.57 0.10
C ASP A 144 11.77 -3.33 1.29
N LEU A 145 10.47 -3.64 1.24
CA LEU A 145 9.80 -4.43 2.28
C LEU A 145 10.38 -5.85 2.38
N ALA A 146 10.76 -6.47 1.26
CA ALA A 146 11.42 -7.76 1.26
C ALA A 146 12.82 -7.66 1.88
N ALA A 147 13.61 -6.65 1.51
CA ALA A 147 14.95 -6.45 2.05
C ALA A 147 14.93 -6.26 3.58
N ILE A 148 14.06 -5.37 4.07
CA ILE A 148 13.92 -5.12 5.51
C ILE A 148 13.46 -6.39 6.24
N SER A 149 12.50 -7.12 5.66
CA SER A 149 11.99 -8.34 6.28
C SER A 149 13.04 -9.44 6.30
N ALA A 150 13.79 -9.62 5.22
CA ALA A 150 14.90 -10.57 5.15
C ALA A 150 15.97 -10.24 6.20
N TRP A 151 16.31 -8.95 6.36
CA TRP A 151 17.22 -8.50 7.40
C TRP A 151 16.76 -8.90 8.80
N GLN A 152 15.48 -8.68 9.12
CA GLN A 152 14.89 -9.05 10.42
C GLN A 152 14.82 -10.57 10.66
N LEU A 153 14.90 -11.35 9.58
CA LEU A 153 14.91 -12.81 9.60
C LEU A 153 16.33 -13.39 9.53
N GLU A 154 17.37 -12.54 9.61
CA GLU A 154 18.77 -12.92 9.49
C GLU A 154 19.14 -13.59 8.15
N GLN A 155 18.35 -13.30 7.10
CA GLN A 155 18.58 -13.72 5.72
C GLN A 155 19.40 -12.65 4.99
N TRP A 156 20.69 -12.55 5.34
CA TRP A 156 21.54 -11.41 4.99
C TRP A 156 21.73 -11.25 3.48
N ASP A 157 21.95 -12.33 2.76
CA ASP A 157 22.11 -12.31 1.30
C ASP A 157 20.82 -11.85 0.58
N ASP A 158 19.67 -12.30 1.06
CA ASP A 158 18.39 -11.85 0.55
C ASP A 158 18.15 -10.37 0.86
N ALA A 159 18.52 -9.91 2.06
CA ALA A 159 18.42 -8.50 2.41
C ALA A 159 19.25 -7.61 1.48
N LEU A 160 20.49 -8.00 1.20
CA LEU A 160 21.36 -7.29 0.26
C LEU A 160 20.77 -7.33 -1.16
N ARG A 161 20.41 -8.51 -1.65
CA ARG A 161 19.87 -8.70 -3.00
C ARG A 161 18.64 -7.85 -3.26
N TYR A 162 17.65 -7.89 -2.38
CA TYR A 162 16.43 -7.08 -2.55
C TYR A 162 16.66 -5.60 -2.29
N GLY A 163 17.58 -5.24 -1.41
CA GLY A 163 18.01 -3.86 -1.20
C GLY A 163 18.64 -3.26 -2.46
N GLU A 164 19.49 -3.99 -3.16
CA GLU A 164 20.08 -3.59 -4.43
C GLU A 164 19.02 -3.40 -5.52
N MET A 165 18.04 -4.31 -5.62
CA MET A 165 16.92 -4.17 -6.56
C MET A 165 16.06 -2.94 -6.27
N ALA A 166 15.86 -2.59 -5.00
CA ALA A 166 15.15 -1.35 -4.64
C ALA A 166 15.97 -0.11 -5.04
N LEU A 167 17.30 -0.15 -4.84
CA LEU A 167 18.21 0.94 -5.21
C LEU A 167 18.28 1.13 -6.73
N GLU A 168 18.31 0.04 -7.53
CA GLU A 168 18.25 0.12 -9.00
C GLU A 168 17.02 0.88 -9.49
N MET A 169 15.87 0.70 -8.84
CA MET A 169 14.63 1.41 -9.20
C MET A 169 14.61 2.88 -8.76
N SER A 170 15.41 3.24 -7.76
CA SER A 170 15.50 4.60 -7.22
C SER A 170 16.93 4.93 -6.80
N PRO A 171 17.85 5.13 -7.77
CA PRO A 171 19.30 5.20 -7.50
C PRO A 171 19.73 6.43 -6.70
N ASN A 172 18.91 7.45 -6.62
CA ASN A 172 19.19 8.68 -5.87
C ASN A 172 18.49 8.75 -4.51
N ASP A 173 17.81 7.67 -4.08
CA ASP A 173 17.17 7.62 -2.76
C ASP A 173 18.24 7.30 -1.71
N GLU A 174 18.58 8.30 -0.88
CA GLU A 174 19.59 8.18 0.19
C GLU A 174 19.30 7.03 1.17
N ARG A 175 18.04 6.74 1.42
CA ARG A 175 17.63 5.64 2.30
C ARG A 175 18.03 4.29 1.70
N PHE A 176 17.80 4.08 0.41
CA PHE A 176 18.21 2.83 -0.26
C PHE A 176 19.73 2.71 -0.36
N ILE A 177 20.41 3.83 -0.67
CA ILE A 177 21.90 3.86 -0.68
C ILE A 177 22.45 3.42 0.69
N ASN A 178 21.91 3.97 1.77
CA ASN A 178 22.38 3.66 3.12
C ASN A 178 22.02 2.24 3.54
N ASN A 179 20.81 1.76 3.20
CA ASN A 179 20.38 0.40 3.49
C ASN A 179 21.30 -0.62 2.79
N VAL A 180 21.61 -0.43 1.51
CA VAL A 180 22.49 -1.35 0.75
C VAL A 180 23.90 -1.38 1.33
N LYS A 181 24.47 -0.22 1.69
CA LYS A 181 25.77 -0.16 2.37
C LYS A 181 25.76 -0.96 3.67
N PHE A 182 24.70 -0.82 4.45
CA PHE A 182 24.55 -1.51 5.72
C PHE A 182 24.39 -3.03 5.52
N TYR A 183 23.57 -3.48 4.58
CA TYR A 183 23.39 -4.90 4.28
C TYR A 183 24.68 -5.53 3.75
N ARG A 184 25.40 -4.83 2.86
CA ARG A 184 26.66 -5.29 2.29
C ARG A 184 27.73 -5.47 3.35
N SER A 185 27.91 -4.50 4.25
CA SER A 185 28.89 -4.61 5.33
C SER A 185 28.67 -5.84 6.22
N LYS A 186 27.41 -6.24 6.40
CA LYS A 186 27.08 -7.44 7.17
C LYS A 186 27.41 -8.74 6.42
N VAL A 187 27.11 -8.80 5.14
CA VAL A 187 27.43 -9.96 4.29
C VAL A 187 28.94 -10.14 4.20
N ASP A 188 29.72 -9.05 3.98
CA ASP A 188 31.17 -9.07 3.91
C ASP A 188 31.78 -9.55 5.25
N GLU A 189 31.27 -9.07 6.39
CA GLU A 189 31.68 -9.52 7.72
C GLU A 189 31.54 -11.04 7.90
N LEU A 190 30.44 -11.59 7.44
CA LEU A 190 30.13 -13.02 7.57
C LEU A 190 31.02 -13.86 6.66
N HIS A 191 31.30 -13.42 5.43
CA HIS A 191 32.21 -14.11 4.52
C HIS A 191 33.64 -14.14 5.06
N LEU A 192 34.13 -13.02 5.60
CA LEU A 192 35.48 -12.99 6.23
C LEU A 192 35.63 -13.97 7.42
N ARG A 193 34.54 -14.21 8.16
CA ARG A 193 34.54 -15.17 9.27
C ARG A 193 34.50 -16.63 8.80
N SER A 194 33.88 -16.90 7.66
CA SER A 194 33.79 -18.24 7.09
C SER A 194 35.11 -18.69 6.43
N ASP A 195 35.88 -17.74 5.88
CA ASP A 195 37.16 -18.02 5.19
C ASP A 195 38.40 -18.06 6.13
N GLY A 196 38.21 -17.62 7.39
CA GLY A 196 39.31 -17.58 8.41
C GLY A 196 39.27 -18.70 9.45
N GLY A 197 38.36 -19.67 9.33
CA GLY A 197 38.21 -20.84 10.23
C GLY A 197 38.51 -22.14 9.51
#